data_b30874dd7ee8142dd13505900016165f
#
_entry.id   b30874dd7ee8142dd13505900016165f
#
_cell.length_a   1.000
_cell.length_b   1.000
_cell.length_c   1.000
_cell.angle_alpha   90.00
_cell.angle_beta   90.00
_cell.angle_gamma   90.00
#
_symmetry.space_group_name_H-M   'P 1'
#
loop_
_entity.id
_entity.type
_entity.pdbx_description
1 polymer ?
#
loop_
_entity_poly.entity_id
_entity_poly.type
_entity_poly.pdbx_seq_one_letter_code
_entity_poly.pdbx_strand_id
1 'polypeptide(L)'
;RLYLFVAIDRTSKFAYAELHPKATRMVARDFLSKLINTVPYVIHTLLTDNGIQFAKRKGTEGYREIPFDRVCRAQGIEHRLTKVCHPWTNGQVERMNRTIKEATVKRYHYQSHDQLKAHLQTFLMAYNFARRLKTLKGLTLYEFICKAWTNTPDRFKINPLQHTVGLNTYIATDEGWLYLAGIKDL
;
A
#
# COMPACT_ATOMS: atom_id res chain seq x y z
N ARG A 1 -17.77 -12.44 -1.15
CA ARG A 1 -17.33 -11.10 -0.71
C ARG A 1 -15.83 -11.13 -0.47
N LEU A 2 -15.11 -10.14 -1.01
CA LEU A 2 -13.69 -9.96 -0.77
C LEU A 2 -13.43 -8.55 -0.21
N TYR A 3 -12.37 -8.43 0.56
CA TYR A 3 -11.90 -7.17 1.13
C TYR A 3 -10.61 -6.76 0.43
N LEU A 4 -10.56 -5.52 -0.05
CA LEU A 4 -9.40 -4.94 -0.71
C LEU A 4 -8.56 -4.18 0.33
N PHE A 5 -7.34 -4.62 0.52
CA PHE A 5 -6.30 -3.87 1.23
C PHE A 5 -5.45 -3.11 0.21
N VAL A 6 -5.22 -1.84 0.45
CA VAL A 6 -4.43 -0.99 -0.45
C VAL A 6 -3.43 -0.18 0.35
N ALA A 7 -2.20 -0.17 -0.12
CA ALA A 7 -1.17 0.77 0.27
C ALA A 7 -0.79 1.65 -0.92
N ILE A 8 -0.57 2.93 -0.69
CA ILE A 8 -0.07 3.85 -1.71
C ILE A 8 1.02 4.73 -1.11
N ASP A 9 2.12 4.80 -1.81
CA ASP A 9 3.19 5.71 -1.46
C ASP A 9 2.83 7.15 -1.83
N ARG A 10 3.00 8.05 -0.88
CA ARG A 10 2.62 9.46 -1.04
C ARG A 10 3.42 10.14 -2.15
N THR A 11 4.67 9.81 -2.32
CA THR A 11 5.59 10.49 -3.23
C THR A 11 5.62 9.85 -4.61
N SER A 12 5.99 8.60 -4.71
CA SER A 12 6.07 7.87 -5.98
C SER A 12 4.73 7.46 -6.55
N LYS A 13 3.66 7.48 -5.73
CA LYS A 13 2.31 6.97 -6.08
C LYS A 13 2.27 5.46 -6.32
N PHE A 14 3.33 4.75 -5.98
CA PHE A 14 3.34 3.30 -6.06
C PHE A 14 2.19 2.71 -5.26
N ALA A 15 1.54 1.72 -5.83
CA ALA A 15 0.42 1.06 -5.21
C ALA A 15 0.71 -0.43 -5.01
N TYR A 16 0.41 -0.91 -3.82
CA TYR A 16 0.37 -2.32 -3.47
C TYR A 16 -1.03 -2.67 -2.99
N ALA A 17 -1.59 -3.76 -3.48
CA ALA A 17 -2.93 -4.16 -3.04
C ALA A 17 -3.10 -5.69 -3.05
N GLU A 18 -3.91 -6.17 -2.11
CA GLU A 18 -4.30 -7.58 -1.99
C GLU A 18 -5.80 -7.71 -1.74
N LEU A 19 -6.37 -8.83 -2.18
CA LEU A 19 -7.74 -9.24 -1.93
C LEU A 19 -7.77 -10.39 -0.91
N HIS A 20 -8.54 -10.20 0.16
CA HIS A 20 -8.68 -11.18 1.24
C HIS A 20 -10.15 -11.51 1.52
N PRO A 21 -10.45 -12.76 1.92
CA PRO A 21 -11.82 -13.16 2.27
C PRO A 21 -12.29 -12.57 3.59
N LYS A 22 -11.39 -12.07 4.44
CA LYS A 22 -11.67 -11.48 5.74
C LYS A 22 -10.80 -10.25 6.00
N ALA A 23 -11.33 -9.31 6.76
CA ALA A 23 -10.63 -8.10 7.18
C ALA A 23 -10.31 -8.18 8.67
N THR A 24 -9.30 -8.94 9.03
CA THR A 24 -8.89 -9.15 10.42
C THR A 24 -7.59 -8.43 10.73
N ARG A 25 -7.27 -8.27 12.04
CA ARG A 25 -5.99 -7.72 12.50
C ARG A 25 -4.79 -8.55 12.04
N MET A 26 -4.96 -9.88 11.91
CA MET A 26 -3.91 -10.77 11.43
C MET A 26 -3.65 -10.56 9.94
N VAL A 27 -4.71 -10.45 9.13
CA VAL A 27 -4.60 -10.14 7.70
C VAL A 27 -3.92 -8.78 7.49
N ALA A 28 -4.26 -7.76 8.29
CA ALA A 28 -3.60 -6.46 8.21
C ALA A 28 -2.10 -6.54 8.53
N ARG A 29 -1.72 -7.32 9.56
CA ARG A 29 -0.32 -7.60 9.89
C ARG A 29 0.41 -8.27 8.73
N ASP A 30 -0.19 -9.32 8.16
CA ASP A 30 0.43 -10.11 7.09
C ASP A 30 0.58 -9.28 5.82
N PHE A 31 -0.43 -8.45 5.50
CA PHE A 31 -0.36 -7.47 4.42
C PHE A 31 0.81 -6.48 4.62
N LEU A 32 0.96 -5.93 5.83
CA LEU A 32 2.08 -5.04 6.14
C LEU A 32 3.42 -5.75 6.00
N SER A 33 3.55 -6.96 6.50
CA SER A 33 4.80 -7.73 6.39
C SER A 33 5.20 -7.98 4.94
N LYS A 34 4.24 -8.33 4.08
CA LYS A 34 4.47 -8.51 2.65
C LYS A 34 4.82 -7.19 1.97
N LEU A 35 4.11 -6.11 2.30
CA LEU A 35 4.41 -4.77 1.77
C LEU A 35 5.85 -4.37 2.10
N ILE A 36 6.29 -4.53 3.36
CA ILE A 36 7.66 -4.23 3.79
C ILE A 36 8.67 -5.04 2.96
N ASN A 37 8.39 -6.31 2.69
CA ASN A 37 9.28 -7.16 1.90
C ASN A 37 9.25 -6.81 0.40
N THR A 38 8.15 -6.24 -0.08
CA THR A 38 7.96 -5.88 -1.48
C THR A 38 8.68 -4.59 -1.85
N VAL A 39 8.67 -3.58 -0.98
CA VAL A 39 9.29 -2.29 -1.30
C VAL A 39 10.80 -2.30 -1.07
N PRO A 40 11.62 -1.70 -1.97
CA PRO A 40 13.08 -1.72 -1.85
C PRO A 40 13.63 -0.72 -0.84
N TYR A 41 12.80 0.13 -0.28
CA TYR A 41 13.17 1.25 0.60
C TYR A 41 12.70 1.06 2.04
N VAL A 42 13.22 1.89 2.91
CA VAL A 42 12.80 1.95 4.31
C VAL A 42 11.50 2.75 4.42
N ILE A 43 10.49 2.16 5.03
CA ILE A 43 9.25 2.85 5.38
C ILE A 43 9.45 3.51 6.73
N HIS A 44 9.40 4.84 6.80
CA HIS A 44 9.55 5.58 8.05
C HIS A 44 8.21 5.80 8.76
N THR A 45 7.19 6.18 8.01
CA THR A 45 5.88 6.49 8.58
C THR A 45 4.78 5.82 7.77
N LEU A 46 3.80 5.28 8.48
CA LEU A 46 2.64 4.63 7.92
C LEU A 46 1.38 5.26 8.46
N LEU A 47 0.51 5.73 7.57
CA LEU A 47 -0.78 6.31 7.94
C LEU A 47 -1.91 5.34 7.59
N THR A 48 -2.77 5.02 8.57
CA THR A 48 -3.95 4.19 8.37
C THR A 48 -5.21 4.92 8.79
N ASP A 49 -6.36 4.43 8.35
CA ASP A 49 -7.62 4.85 8.96
C ASP A 49 -7.80 4.26 10.37
N ASN A 50 -8.91 4.63 11.02
CA ASN A 50 -9.26 4.17 12.35
C ASN A 50 -10.02 2.81 12.34
N GLY A 51 -9.87 2.01 11.27
CA GLY A 51 -10.48 0.68 11.20
C GLY A 51 -10.01 -0.23 12.33
N ILE A 52 -10.89 -1.13 12.78
CA ILE A 52 -10.61 -2.05 13.90
C ILE A 52 -9.42 -2.99 13.68
N GLN A 53 -8.99 -3.15 12.44
CA GLN A 53 -7.81 -3.90 12.05
C GLN A 53 -6.50 -3.14 12.33
N PHE A 54 -6.55 -1.81 12.40
CA PHE A 54 -5.40 -0.92 12.60
C PHE A 54 -5.44 -0.20 13.94
N ALA A 55 -6.62 0.01 14.53
CA ALA A 55 -6.80 0.79 15.75
C ALA A 55 -7.44 -0.03 16.87
N LYS A 56 -7.14 0.31 18.12
CA LYS A 56 -7.87 -0.18 19.29
C LYS A 56 -9.25 0.48 19.36
N ARG A 57 -10.23 -0.25 19.85
CA ARG A 57 -11.52 0.35 20.22
C ARG A 57 -11.33 1.23 21.46
N LYS A 58 -12.03 2.35 21.54
CA LYS A 58 -12.09 3.16 22.76
C LYS A 58 -12.50 2.27 23.96
N GLY A 59 -11.84 2.43 25.10
CA GLY A 59 -12.06 1.63 26.30
C GLY A 59 -11.31 0.29 26.33
N THR A 60 -10.49 -0.02 25.32
CA THR A 60 -9.67 -1.25 25.29
C THR A 60 -8.16 -0.95 25.26
N GLU A 61 -7.78 0.24 25.69
CA GLU A 61 -6.40 0.74 25.60
C GLU A 61 -5.40 -0.09 26.43
N GLY A 62 -5.84 -0.67 27.54
CA GLY A 62 -5.01 -1.53 28.41
C GLY A 62 -4.78 -2.96 27.91
N TYR A 63 -5.45 -3.37 26.82
CA TYR A 63 -5.31 -4.72 26.28
C TYR A 63 -4.10 -4.85 25.34
N ARG A 64 -3.79 -6.11 24.99
CA ARG A 64 -2.64 -6.49 24.16
C ARG A 64 -2.44 -5.56 22.95
N GLU A 65 -1.18 -5.28 22.65
CA GLU A 65 -0.77 -4.56 21.46
C GLU A 65 -1.36 -5.17 20.18
N ILE A 66 -1.77 -4.30 19.25
CA ILE A 66 -2.27 -4.75 17.95
C ILE A 66 -1.13 -5.44 17.16
N PRO A 67 -1.38 -6.58 16.52
CA PRO A 67 -0.34 -7.27 15.71
C PRO A 67 0.30 -6.38 14.65
N PHE A 68 -0.46 -5.44 14.09
CA PHE A 68 0.01 -4.44 13.14
C PHE A 68 1.06 -3.50 13.76
N ASP A 69 0.76 -2.92 14.94
CA ASP A 69 1.68 -2.02 15.65
C ASP A 69 2.96 -2.73 16.07
N ARG A 70 2.87 -4.03 16.41
CA ARG A 70 4.04 -4.83 16.72
C ARG A 70 5.00 -4.92 15.55
N VAL A 71 4.49 -5.12 14.32
CA VAL A 71 5.32 -5.12 13.10
C VAL A 71 5.91 -3.74 12.86
N CYS A 72 5.12 -2.68 12.96
CA CYS A 72 5.61 -1.31 12.82
C CYS A 72 6.78 -1.05 13.76
N ARG A 73 6.61 -1.35 15.06
CA ARG A 73 7.65 -1.17 16.07
C ARG A 73 8.92 -1.99 15.78
N ALA A 74 8.76 -3.27 15.40
CA ALA A 74 9.89 -4.14 15.07
C ALA A 74 10.71 -3.65 13.87
N GLN A 75 10.07 -2.90 12.96
CA GLN A 75 10.68 -2.35 11.75
C GLN A 75 11.05 -0.86 11.87
N GLY A 76 10.88 -0.25 13.04
CA GLY A 76 11.13 1.18 13.25
C GLY A 76 10.18 2.10 12.50
N ILE A 77 8.98 1.62 12.14
CA ILE A 77 7.96 2.36 11.40
C ILE A 77 7.08 3.12 12.38
N GLU A 78 6.96 4.43 12.20
CA GLU A 78 5.98 5.23 12.93
C GLU A 78 4.58 4.99 12.37
N HIS A 79 3.71 4.36 13.16
CA HIS A 79 2.31 4.19 12.78
C HIS A 79 1.47 5.38 13.27
N ARG A 80 0.78 6.04 12.34
CA ARG A 80 -0.15 7.15 12.61
C ARG A 80 -1.55 6.80 12.14
N LEU A 81 -2.53 7.20 12.92
CA LEU A 81 -3.96 7.11 12.55
C LEU A 81 -4.42 8.42 11.93
N THR A 82 -5.33 8.35 10.96
CA THR A 82 -5.97 9.54 10.40
C THR A 82 -6.77 10.26 11.48
N LYS A 83 -6.71 11.60 11.47
CA LYS A 83 -7.55 12.40 12.38
C LYS A 83 -9.03 12.21 12.02
N VAL A 84 -9.85 12.08 13.05
CA VAL A 84 -11.31 12.04 12.88
C VAL A 84 -11.77 13.35 12.23
N CYS A 85 -12.70 13.28 11.29
CA CYS A 85 -13.22 14.42 10.53
C CYS A 85 -12.20 15.14 9.60
N HIS A 86 -11.09 14.48 9.23
CA HIS A 86 -10.12 15.02 8.27
C HIS A 86 -9.98 14.12 7.03
N PRO A 87 -10.99 14.04 6.16
CA PRO A 87 -11.04 13.09 5.03
C PRO A 87 -9.90 13.29 4.01
N TRP A 88 -9.36 14.50 3.88
CA TRP A 88 -8.25 14.79 2.95
C TRP A 88 -6.95 14.07 3.28
N THR A 89 -6.76 13.62 4.52
CA THR A 89 -5.56 12.86 4.92
C THR A 89 -5.49 11.48 4.28
N ASN A 90 -6.64 10.93 3.84
CA ASN A 90 -6.75 9.60 3.22
C ASN A 90 -7.07 9.64 1.71
N GLY A 91 -7.13 10.84 1.13
CA GLY A 91 -7.64 11.05 -0.24
C GLY A 91 -6.86 10.32 -1.35
N GLN A 92 -5.56 10.05 -1.17
CA GLN A 92 -4.77 9.31 -2.18
C GLN A 92 -5.19 7.84 -2.24
N VAL A 93 -5.37 7.24 -1.09
CA VAL A 93 -5.78 5.84 -1.00
C VAL A 93 -7.24 5.67 -1.46
N GLU A 94 -8.13 6.58 -1.09
CA GLU A 94 -9.52 6.57 -1.56
C GLU A 94 -9.58 6.68 -3.09
N ARG A 95 -8.74 7.54 -3.68
CA ARG A 95 -8.59 7.63 -5.12
C ARG A 95 -8.09 6.32 -5.72
N MET A 96 -7.08 5.68 -5.11
CA MET A 96 -6.56 4.41 -5.59
C MET A 96 -7.58 3.29 -5.47
N ASN A 97 -8.33 3.20 -4.37
CA ASN A 97 -9.46 2.29 -4.22
C ASN A 97 -10.49 2.46 -5.35
N ARG A 98 -10.85 3.73 -5.66
CA ARG A 98 -11.76 4.04 -6.77
C ARG A 98 -11.17 3.57 -8.09
N THR A 99 -9.92 3.90 -8.37
CA THR A 99 -9.22 3.53 -9.60
C THR A 99 -9.17 2.01 -9.78
N ILE A 100 -8.86 1.26 -8.72
CA ILE A 100 -8.89 -0.21 -8.77
C ILE A 100 -10.30 -0.72 -9.08
N LYS A 101 -11.33 -0.23 -8.38
CA LYS A 101 -12.72 -0.65 -8.64
C LYS A 101 -13.18 -0.35 -10.06
N GLU A 102 -12.82 0.81 -10.59
CA GLU A 102 -13.15 1.21 -11.97
C GLU A 102 -12.42 0.36 -13.01
N ALA A 103 -11.20 -0.05 -12.72
CA ALA A 103 -10.42 -0.93 -13.61
C ALA A 103 -10.80 -2.41 -13.49
N THR A 104 -11.52 -2.81 -12.46
CA THR A 104 -11.85 -4.21 -12.18
C THR A 104 -13.37 -4.42 -12.11
N VAL A 105 -13.93 -4.53 -10.91
CA VAL A 105 -15.31 -4.99 -10.63
C VAL A 105 -16.43 -4.08 -11.18
N LYS A 106 -16.15 -2.82 -11.48
CA LYS A 106 -17.12 -1.94 -12.14
C LYS A 106 -17.17 -2.15 -13.66
N ARG A 107 -16.15 -2.75 -14.24
CA ARG A 107 -16.01 -2.88 -15.68
C ARG A 107 -16.14 -4.31 -16.17
N TYR A 108 -15.78 -5.28 -15.32
CA TYR A 108 -15.72 -6.70 -15.69
C TYR A 108 -16.47 -7.58 -14.70
N HIS A 109 -17.08 -8.64 -15.22
CA HIS A 109 -17.62 -9.73 -14.42
C HIS A 109 -16.58 -10.85 -14.31
N TYR A 110 -16.49 -11.45 -13.12
CA TYR A 110 -15.54 -12.51 -12.80
C TYR A 110 -16.28 -13.78 -12.42
N GLN A 111 -15.87 -14.90 -12.96
CA GLN A 111 -16.43 -16.21 -12.63
C GLN A 111 -15.87 -16.76 -11.30
N SER A 112 -14.69 -16.30 -10.91
CA SER A 112 -14.05 -16.72 -9.67
C SER A 112 -13.28 -15.57 -8.99
N HIS A 113 -13.02 -15.73 -7.68
CA HIS A 113 -12.17 -14.81 -6.93
C HIS A 113 -10.72 -14.80 -7.45
N ASP A 114 -10.23 -15.90 -8.01
CA ASP A 114 -8.86 -15.99 -8.49
C ASP A 114 -8.67 -15.25 -9.82
N GLN A 115 -9.69 -15.23 -10.69
CA GLN A 115 -9.70 -14.35 -11.86
C GLN A 115 -9.60 -12.86 -11.45
N LEU A 116 -10.38 -12.44 -10.45
CA LEU A 116 -10.31 -11.07 -9.95
C LEU A 116 -8.94 -10.76 -9.35
N LYS A 117 -8.36 -11.67 -8.58
CA LYS A 117 -6.99 -11.50 -8.03
C LYS A 117 -5.94 -11.38 -9.13
N ALA A 118 -5.99 -12.26 -10.14
CA ALA A 118 -5.06 -12.22 -11.27
C ALA A 118 -5.19 -10.91 -12.05
N HIS A 119 -6.41 -10.45 -12.30
CA HIS A 119 -6.64 -9.16 -12.97
C HIS A 119 -6.16 -7.98 -12.14
N LEU A 120 -6.39 -7.98 -10.81
CA LEU A 120 -5.85 -6.97 -9.91
C LEU A 120 -4.32 -6.89 -9.99
N GLN A 121 -3.63 -8.03 -10.01
CA GLN A 121 -2.17 -8.06 -10.14
C GLN A 121 -1.71 -7.51 -11.49
N THR A 122 -2.34 -7.91 -12.58
CA THR A 122 -2.06 -7.37 -13.92
C THR A 122 -2.27 -5.85 -13.97
N PHE A 123 -3.36 -5.37 -13.38
CA PHE A 123 -3.64 -3.94 -13.29
C PHE A 123 -2.56 -3.20 -12.49
N LEU A 124 -2.15 -3.71 -11.33
CA LEU A 124 -1.11 -3.11 -10.50
C LEU A 124 0.25 -3.08 -11.21
N MET A 125 0.56 -4.12 -11.95
CA MET A 125 1.75 -4.16 -12.81
C MET A 125 1.74 -3.02 -13.84
N ALA A 126 0.66 -2.91 -14.61
CA ALA A 126 0.51 -1.85 -15.59
C ALA A 126 0.52 -0.45 -14.93
N TYR A 127 -0.15 -0.31 -13.78
CA TYR A 127 -0.20 0.93 -13.04
C TYR A 127 1.18 1.38 -12.56
N ASN A 128 1.95 0.46 -11.98
CA ASN A 128 3.25 0.79 -11.38
C ASN A 128 4.37 0.95 -12.41
N PHE A 129 4.37 0.17 -13.49
CA PHE A 129 5.49 0.07 -14.42
C PHE A 129 5.27 0.68 -15.81
N ALA A 130 4.01 0.83 -16.24
CA ALA A 130 3.72 1.37 -17.56
C ALA A 130 3.07 2.76 -17.52
N ARG A 131 2.32 3.09 -16.47
CA ARG A 131 1.59 4.34 -16.39
C ARG A 131 2.53 5.52 -16.09
N ARG A 132 2.57 6.49 -17.01
CA ARG A 132 3.30 7.75 -16.82
C ARG A 132 2.45 8.79 -16.14
N LEU A 133 2.98 9.49 -15.15
CA LEU A 133 2.27 10.52 -14.40
C LEU A 133 2.86 11.91 -14.63
N LYS A 134 2.00 12.88 -14.93
CA LYS A 134 2.42 14.30 -15.04
C LYS A 134 3.06 14.81 -13.75
N THR A 135 2.55 14.39 -12.60
CA THR A 135 3.10 14.74 -11.27
C THR A 135 4.51 14.21 -11.04
N LEU A 136 4.92 13.18 -11.77
CA LEU A 136 6.27 12.63 -11.77
C LEU A 136 7.09 13.06 -13.00
N LYS A 137 6.75 14.21 -13.60
CA LYS A 137 7.40 14.76 -14.78
C LYS A 137 7.44 13.80 -15.98
N GLY A 138 6.36 13.01 -16.15
CA GLY A 138 6.23 12.04 -17.24
C GLY A 138 6.93 10.71 -17.02
N LEU A 139 7.53 10.49 -15.86
CA LEU A 139 8.11 9.20 -15.50
C LEU A 139 7.02 8.20 -15.13
N THR A 140 7.31 6.92 -15.31
CA THR A 140 6.58 5.87 -14.61
C THR A 140 6.93 5.88 -13.13
N LEU A 141 6.14 5.21 -12.33
CA LEU A 141 6.41 5.13 -10.89
C LEU A 141 7.76 4.44 -10.63
N TYR A 142 8.06 3.42 -11.43
CA TYR A 142 9.34 2.71 -11.35
C TYR A 142 10.54 3.55 -11.78
N GLU A 143 10.45 4.25 -12.87
CA GLU A 143 11.50 5.17 -13.31
C GLU A 143 11.78 6.26 -12.27
N PHE A 144 10.71 6.78 -11.63
CA PHE A 144 10.85 7.77 -10.56
C PHE A 144 11.65 7.23 -9.38
N ILE A 145 11.48 5.98 -9.05
CA ILE A 145 12.13 5.31 -7.93
C ILE A 145 13.58 4.97 -8.23
N CYS A 146 13.85 4.46 -9.42
CA CYS A 146 15.23 4.28 -9.85
C CYS A 146 16.00 5.61 -9.80
N LYS A 147 15.34 6.70 -10.19
CA LYS A 147 15.91 8.05 -10.08
C LYS A 147 16.12 8.50 -8.63
N ALA A 148 15.16 8.19 -7.73
CA ALA A 148 15.32 8.49 -6.31
C ALA A 148 16.46 7.69 -5.68
N TRP A 149 16.64 6.42 -6.05
CA TRP A 149 17.81 5.61 -5.65
C TRP A 149 19.13 6.29 -6.04
N THR A 150 19.25 6.77 -7.27
CA THR A 150 20.48 7.44 -7.73
C THR A 150 20.82 8.67 -6.89
N ASN A 151 19.82 9.37 -6.38
CA ASN A 151 20.00 10.59 -5.57
C ASN A 151 20.21 10.29 -4.07
N THR A 152 19.57 9.26 -3.54
CA THR A 152 19.54 8.97 -2.08
C THR A 152 19.58 7.47 -1.80
N PRO A 153 20.69 6.77 -2.13
CA PRO A 153 20.80 5.31 -1.98
C PRO A 153 20.62 4.83 -0.52
N ASP A 154 21.00 5.67 0.46
CA ASP A 154 20.93 5.33 1.89
C ASP A 154 19.51 5.09 2.42
N ARG A 155 18.51 5.56 1.70
CA ARG A 155 17.09 5.33 2.05
C ARG A 155 16.55 4.00 1.57
N PHE A 156 17.37 3.22 0.88
CA PHE A 156 16.98 1.96 0.26
C PHE A 156 17.60 0.77 0.99
N LYS A 157 16.85 -0.32 1.02
CA LYS A 157 17.34 -1.61 1.51
C LYS A 157 18.13 -2.36 0.45
N ILE A 158 17.72 -2.19 -0.80
CA ILE A 158 18.29 -2.87 -1.97
C ILE A 158 18.29 -1.93 -3.18
N ASN A 159 19.21 -2.15 -4.11
CA ASN A 159 19.26 -1.41 -5.36
C ASN A 159 18.09 -1.79 -6.28
N PRO A 160 17.15 -0.89 -6.58
CA PRO A 160 16.01 -1.20 -7.44
C PRO A 160 16.40 -1.52 -8.89
N LEU A 161 17.55 -1.05 -9.36
CA LEU A 161 18.03 -1.32 -10.72
C LEU A 161 18.50 -2.77 -10.90
N GLN A 162 18.93 -3.42 -9.82
CA GLN A 162 19.39 -4.81 -9.84
C GLN A 162 18.27 -5.79 -9.46
N HIS A 163 17.14 -5.28 -9.07
CA HIS A 163 16.02 -6.10 -8.65
C HIS A 163 15.27 -6.59 -9.88
N THR A 164 15.42 -7.84 -10.22
CA THR A 164 14.62 -8.48 -11.26
C THR A 164 13.15 -8.38 -10.85
N VAL A 165 12.38 -7.69 -11.65
CA VAL A 165 10.95 -7.46 -11.42
C VAL A 165 10.20 -8.78 -11.46
N GLY A 166 10.16 -9.45 -10.31
CA GLY A 166 9.11 -10.44 -10.07
C GLY A 166 7.78 -9.69 -9.89
N LEU A 167 6.68 -10.36 -10.12
CA LEU A 167 5.30 -9.83 -10.16
C LEU A 167 4.85 -9.00 -8.94
N ASN A 168 5.66 -8.81 -7.92
CA ASN A 168 5.28 -8.26 -6.62
C ASN A 168 6.25 -7.21 -6.05
N THR A 169 6.95 -6.44 -6.86
CA THR A 169 8.00 -5.60 -6.31
C THR A 169 7.93 -4.12 -6.75
N TYR A 170 8.03 -3.21 -5.83
CA TYR A 170 8.91 -2.03 -5.62
C TYR A 170 8.26 -0.69 -5.38
N ILE A 171 8.81 0.19 -4.46
CA ILE A 171 9.55 1.39 -4.77
C ILE A 171 9.58 2.53 -3.78
N ALA A 172 10.56 3.44 -3.83
CA ALA A 172 11.04 4.42 -2.88
C ALA A 172 10.51 5.87 -2.96
N THR A 173 10.64 6.64 -1.86
CA THR A 173 10.23 8.04 -1.77
C THR A 173 11.11 8.92 -0.91
N ASP A 174 11.04 10.24 -1.14
CA ASP A 174 11.81 11.26 -0.41
C ASP A 174 11.35 11.49 1.03
N GLU A 175 10.15 11.12 1.41
CA GLU A 175 9.61 11.34 2.76
C GLU A 175 9.22 10.07 3.51
N GLY A 176 9.33 8.89 2.91
CA GLY A 176 9.05 7.61 3.58
C GLY A 176 7.63 7.43 4.10
N TRP A 177 6.65 8.18 3.58
CA TRP A 177 5.26 8.11 4.00
C TRP A 177 4.47 7.13 3.13
N LEU A 178 3.89 6.14 3.77
CA LEU A 178 3.01 5.18 3.13
C LEU A 178 1.60 5.31 3.68
N TYR A 179 0.60 5.33 2.80
CA TYR A 179 -0.80 5.33 3.19
C TYR A 179 -1.42 3.95 3.03
N LEU A 180 -1.94 3.42 4.13
CA LEU A 180 -2.81 2.25 4.12
C LEU A 180 -4.26 2.71 4.22
N ALA A 181 -5.06 2.39 3.24
CA ALA A 181 -6.50 2.62 3.33
C ALA A 181 -7.21 1.47 3.99
N GLY A 182 -8.24 1.86 4.67
CA GLY A 182 -9.25 0.97 5.17
C GLY A 182 -9.88 0.09 4.10
N ILE A 183 -10.43 -0.96 4.58
CA ILE A 183 -11.08 -2.01 3.84
C ILE A 183 -12.38 -1.48 3.26
N LYS A 184 -12.49 -1.50 1.94
CA LYS A 184 -13.79 -1.31 1.28
C LYS A 184 -14.25 -2.63 0.68
N ASP A 185 -15.51 -2.96 0.85
CA ASP A 185 -16.15 -4.08 0.18
C ASP A 185 -16.06 -3.93 -1.34
N LEU A 186 -15.75 -5.01 -2.01
CA LEU A 186 -15.80 -5.19 -3.46
C LEU A 186 -17.07 -5.92 -3.84
#